data_6b5a496249212810345663adbf13448c
#
_entry.id   6b5a496249212810345663adbf13448c
#
_cell.length_a   1.000
_cell.length_b   1.000
_cell.length_c   1.000
_cell.angle_alpha   90.00
_cell.angle_beta   90.00
_cell.angle_gamma   90.00
#
_symmetry.space_group_name_H-M   'P 1'
#
loop_
_entity.id
_entity.type
_entity.pdbx_description
1 polymer ?
#
loop_
_entity_poly.entity_id
_entity_poly.type
_entity_poly.pdbx_seq_one_letter_code
_entity_poly.pdbx_strand_id
1 'polypeptide(L)'
;MKLLSAAVLSSALLTGQALACDMPTKPTLPDGSKAEMAEMVAGQQAVKSYQQALGTYRDCINADIDKAEKAMKDAKSEEDKAARKAEHATAVANFNKAVEMEEKVAGEFNLAIRAFNAKKKK
;
A
#
# COMPACT_ATOMS: atom_id res chain seq x y z
N MET A 1 -33.03 48.77 22.62
CA MET A 1 -31.81 48.04 22.27
C MET A 1 -32.21 46.64 21.81
N LYS A 2 -32.17 46.38 20.54
CA LYS A 2 -32.49 45.03 19.97
C LYS A 2 -31.19 44.37 19.56
N LEU A 3 -30.81 43.32 20.28
CA LEU A 3 -29.68 42.48 19.99
C LEU A 3 -30.10 41.47 18.92
N LEU A 4 -29.57 41.61 17.71
CA LEU A 4 -29.70 40.65 16.62
C LEU A 4 -28.61 39.59 16.80
N SER A 5 -29.04 38.40 17.25
CA SER A 5 -28.17 37.22 17.26
C SER A 5 -28.07 36.65 15.83
N ALA A 6 -26.92 36.78 15.20
CA ALA A 6 -26.61 36.12 13.95
C ALA A 6 -26.19 34.69 14.24
N ALA A 7 -27.05 33.73 13.90
CA ALA A 7 -26.73 32.33 13.89
C ALA A 7 -25.87 32.01 12.68
N VAL A 8 -24.59 31.74 12.90
CA VAL A 8 -23.69 31.22 11.86
C VAL A 8 -23.92 29.71 11.73
N LEU A 9 -24.61 29.32 10.65
CA LEU A 9 -24.69 27.92 10.24
C LEU A 9 -23.34 27.51 9.64
N SER A 10 -22.52 26.85 10.44
CA SER A 10 -21.32 26.18 9.95
C SER A 10 -21.74 24.92 9.18
N SER A 11 -21.79 25.02 7.84
CA SER A 11 -21.93 23.85 6.96
C SER A 11 -20.63 23.05 7.03
N ALA A 12 -20.64 21.96 7.79
CA ALA A 12 -19.58 20.96 7.77
C ALA A 12 -19.62 20.26 6.39
N LEU A 13 -18.74 20.67 5.49
CA LEU A 13 -18.42 19.95 4.27
C LEU A 13 -17.74 18.63 4.71
N LEU A 14 -18.53 17.57 4.79
CA LEU A 14 -18.02 16.21 4.78
C LEU A 14 -17.38 15.98 3.41
N THR A 15 -16.15 16.42 3.24
CA THR A 15 -15.30 15.93 2.17
C THR A 15 -15.09 14.44 2.46
N GLY A 16 -15.86 13.58 1.76
CA GLY A 16 -15.57 12.17 1.70
C GLY A 16 -14.16 12.02 1.16
N GLN A 17 -13.20 11.85 2.06
CA GLN A 17 -11.85 11.44 1.67
C GLN A 17 -12.03 10.06 1.03
N ALA A 18 -11.90 10.00 -0.29
CA ALA A 18 -11.63 8.74 -0.95
C ALA A 18 -10.37 8.21 -0.26
N LEU A 19 -10.52 7.11 0.48
CA LEU A 19 -9.39 6.45 1.13
C LEU A 19 -8.44 6.04 0.01
N ALA A 20 -7.39 6.83 -0.19
CA ALA A 20 -6.30 6.45 -1.07
C ALA A 20 -5.70 5.14 -0.53
N CYS A 21 -5.44 4.18 -1.41
CA CYS A 21 -4.78 2.95 -1.02
C CYS A 21 -3.37 3.26 -0.53
N ASP A 22 -3.07 2.95 0.72
CA ASP A 22 -1.77 3.22 1.33
C ASP A 22 -0.84 2.01 1.19
N MET A 23 0.30 2.24 0.54
CA MET A 23 1.36 1.23 0.42
C MET A 23 1.95 0.96 1.81
N PRO A 24 1.97 -0.30 2.29
CA PRO A 24 2.55 -0.58 3.60
C PRO A 24 4.05 -0.34 3.64
N THR A 25 4.54 0.09 4.80
CA THR A 25 5.96 0.33 5.02
C THR A 25 6.73 -0.98 5.06
N LYS A 26 7.83 -1.05 4.30
CA LYS A 26 8.76 -2.19 4.31
C LYS A 26 9.26 -2.47 5.73
N PRO A 27 9.23 -3.71 6.24
CA PRO A 27 9.75 -4.03 7.55
C PRO A 27 11.28 -3.97 7.58
N THR A 28 11.84 -3.68 8.74
CA THR A 28 13.26 -3.87 9.00
C THR A 28 13.52 -5.36 9.20
N LEU A 29 14.45 -5.92 8.44
CA LEU A 29 14.83 -7.32 8.50
C LEU A 29 16.07 -7.52 9.37
N PRO A 30 16.19 -8.66 10.07
CA PRO A 30 17.38 -8.96 10.87
C PRO A 30 18.60 -9.26 9.99
N ASP A 31 19.79 -8.89 10.46
CA ASP A 31 21.05 -9.35 9.89
C ASP A 31 21.30 -10.80 10.35
N GLY A 32 21.07 -11.76 9.48
CA GLY A 32 21.20 -13.19 9.82
C GLY A 32 22.57 -13.58 10.32
N SER A 33 23.64 -12.88 9.92
CA SER A 33 25.00 -13.15 10.38
C SER A 33 25.24 -12.80 11.85
N LYS A 34 24.41 -11.94 12.43
CA LYS A 34 24.52 -11.42 13.80
C LYS A 34 23.32 -11.78 14.66
N ALA A 35 22.13 -11.93 14.05
CA ALA A 35 20.87 -12.10 14.73
C ALA A 35 20.82 -13.36 15.60
N GLU A 36 20.09 -13.28 16.69
CA GLU A 36 19.69 -14.43 17.49
C GLU A 36 18.42 -15.10 16.94
N MET A 37 18.09 -16.31 17.38
CA MET A 37 16.92 -17.04 16.90
C MET A 37 15.63 -16.25 17.11
N ALA A 38 15.48 -15.57 18.24
CA ALA A 38 14.29 -14.75 18.52
C ALA A 38 14.11 -13.60 17.52
N GLU A 39 15.22 -12.98 17.10
CA GLU A 39 15.20 -11.91 16.09
C GLU A 39 14.82 -12.45 14.71
N MET A 40 15.30 -13.64 14.35
CA MET A 40 14.92 -14.31 13.10
C MET A 40 13.42 -14.68 13.08
N VAL A 41 12.88 -15.16 14.19
CA VAL A 41 11.43 -15.43 14.34
C VAL A 41 10.62 -14.15 14.25
N ALA A 42 11.05 -13.07 14.89
CA ALA A 42 10.40 -11.75 14.78
C ALA A 42 10.45 -11.22 13.33
N GLY A 43 11.57 -11.39 12.64
CA GLY A 43 11.72 -11.06 11.23
C GLY A 43 10.75 -11.83 10.34
N GLN A 44 10.56 -13.12 10.57
CA GLN A 44 9.59 -13.94 9.85
C GLN A 44 8.15 -13.43 10.05
N GLN A 45 7.77 -13.08 11.29
CA GLN A 45 6.46 -12.52 11.57
C GLN A 45 6.26 -11.16 10.89
N ALA A 46 7.29 -10.32 10.87
CA ALA A 46 7.26 -9.02 10.20
C ALA A 46 7.07 -9.16 8.69
N VAL A 47 7.77 -10.11 8.05
CA VAL A 47 7.58 -10.42 6.62
C VAL A 47 6.17 -10.90 6.34
N LYS A 48 5.66 -11.82 7.15
CA LYS A 48 4.29 -12.35 7.01
C LYS A 48 3.23 -11.25 7.14
N SER A 49 3.37 -10.38 8.14
CA SER A 49 2.46 -9.23 8.32
C SER A 49 2.53 -8.26 7.15
N TYR A 50 3.72 -8.00 6.62
CA TYR A 50 3.92 -7.16 5.46
C TYR A 50 3.27 -7.74 4.19
N GLN A 51 3.41 -9.05 3.96
CA GLN A 51 2.76 -9.75 2.85
C GLN A 51 1.22 -9.66 2.94
N GLN A 52 0.65 -9.80 4.14
CA GLN A 52 -0.78 -9.63 4.36
C GLN A 52 -1.23 -8.19 4.07
N ALA A 53 -0.47 -7.20 4.54
CA ALA A 53 -0.75 -5.79 4.28
C ALA A 53 -0.64 -5.45 2.78
N LEU A 54 0.33 -6.00 2.07
CA LEU A 54 0.45 -5.87 0.61
C LEU A 54 -0.74 -6.52 -0.12
N GLY A 55 -1.25 -7.65 0.38
CA GLY A 55 -2.47 -8.26 -0.15
C GLY A 55 -3.67 -7.31 -0.05
N THR A 56 -3.90 -6.73 1.13
CA THR A 56 -4.96 -5.73 1.36
C THR A 56 -4.78 -4.49 0.48
N TYR A 57 -3.53 -4.02 0.32
CA TYR A 57 -3.21 -2.90 -0.57
C TYR A 57 -3.55 -3.24 -2.04
N ARG A 58 -3.18 -4.41 -2.53
CA ARG A 58 -3.51 -4.85 -3.90
C ARG A 58 -5.01 -4.97 -4.13
N ASP A 59 -5.77 -5.44 -3.16
CA ASP A 59 -7.23 -5.50 -3.25
C ASP A 59 -7.83 -4.09 -3.38
N CYS A 60 -7.32 -3.13 -2.62
CA CYS A 60 -7.70 -1.73 -2.74
C CYS A 60 -7.35 -1.17 -4.13
N ILE A 61 -6.15 -1.43 -4.65
CA ILE A 61 -5.72 -0.99 -5.99
C ILE A 61 -6.56 -1.65 -7.10
N ASN A 62 -6.94 -2.91 -6.96
CA ASN A 62 -7.84 -3.56 -7.92
C ASN A 62 -9.19 -2.84 -8.01
N ALA A 63 -9.75 -2.39 -6.88
CA ALA A 63 -10.96 -1.59 -6.89
C ALA A 63 -10.78 -0.24 -7.62
N ASP A 64 -9.61 0.39 -7.50
CA ASP A 64 -9.28 1.62 -8.23
C ASP A 64 -9.12 1.35 -9.74
N ILE A 65 -8.52 0.23 -10.14
CA ILE A 65 -8.41 -0.21 -11.53
C ILE A 65 -9.80 -0.38 -12.14
N ASP A 66 -10.69 -1.15 -11.48
CA ASP A 66 -12.06 -1.39 -11.94
C ASP A 66 -12.84 -0.08 -12.09
N LYS A 67 -12.68 0.83 -11.13
CA LYS A 67 -13.31 2.15 -11.15
C LYS A 67 -12.80 3.01 -12.31
N ALA A 68 -11.50 3.00 -12.58
CA ALA A 68 -10.90 3.73 -13.70
C ALA A 68 -11.35 3.16 -15.04
N GLU A 69 -11.42 1.82 -15.18
CA GLU A 69 -11.93 1.15 -16.39
C GLU A 69 -13.40 1.52 -16.69
N LYS A 70 -14.24 1.52 -15.66
CA LYS A 70 -15.63 1.95 -15.79
C LYS A 70 -15.71 3.42 -16.20
N ALA A 71 -14.94 4.29 -15.55
CA ALA A 71 -14.92 5.71 -15.88
C ALA A 71 -14.43 5.98 -17.31
N MET A 72 -13.49 5.19 -17.84
CA MET A 72 -13.06 5.27 -19.24
C MET A 72 -14.20 4.94 -20.22
N LYS A 73 -15.01 3.91 -19.89
CA LYS A 73 -16.17 3.52 -20.73
C LYS A 73 -17.26 4.60 -20.74
N ASP A 74 -17.43 5.29 -19.61
CA ASP A 74 -18.44 6.30 -19.41
C ASP A 74 -17.99 7.71 -19.87
N ALA A 75 -16.71 7.89 -20.20
CA ALA A 75 -16.12 9.16 -20.60
C ALA A 75 -16.73 9.68 -21.92
N LYS A 76 -17.15 10.95 -21.92
CA LYS A 76 -17.85 11.59 -23.04
C LYS A 76 -16.96 12.48 -23.91
N SER A 77 -15.73 12.72 -23.49
CA SER A 77 -14.73 13.50 -24.23
C SER A 77 -13.41 12.76 -24.31
N GLU A 78 -12.60 13.05 -25.34
CA GLU A 78 -11.28 12.46 -25.48
C GLU A 78 -10.34 12.92 -24.35
N GLU A 79 -10.50 14.15 -23.85
CA GLU A 79 -9.74 14.68 -22.73
C GLU A 79 -10.06 13.91 -21.42
N ASP A 80 -11.33 13.69 -21.11
CA ASP A 80 -11.75 12.92 -19.94
C ASP A 80 -11.28 11.46 -20.03
N LYS A 81 -11.42 10.86 -21.22
CA LYS A 81 -10.93 9.51 -21.49
C LYS A 81 -9.42 9.37 -21.27
N ALA A 82 -8.63 10.36 -21.74
CA ALA A 82 -7.18 10.39 -21.53
C ALA A 82 -6.82 10.50 -20.05
N ALA A 83 -7.54 11.33 -19.27
CA ALA A 83 -7.35 11.44 -17.83
C ALA A 83 -7.64 10.13 -17.10
N ARG A 84 -8.73 9.44 -17.43
CA ARG A 84 -9.07 8.12 -16.85
C ARG A 84 -8.07 7.04 -17.21
N LYS A 85 -7.55 7.07 -18.43
CA LYS A 85 -6.49 6.18 -18.88
C LYS A 85 -5.19 6.37 -18.08
N ALA A 86 -4.84 7.61 -17.75
CA ALA A 86 -3.69 7.92 -16.90
C ALA A 86 -3.88 7.42 -15.46
N GLU A 87 -5.07 7.58 -14.89
CA GLU A 87 -5.42 7.03 -13.57
C GLU A 87 -5.30 5.49 -13.55
N HIS A 88 -5.82 4.82 -14.56
CA HIS A 88 -5.71 3.38 -14.73
C HIS A 88 -4.25 2.93 -14.80
N ALA A 89 -3.43 3.59 -15.63
CA ALA A 89 -2.01 3.28 -15.76
C ALA A 89 -1.24 3.43 -14.43
N THR A 90 -1.55 4.47 -13.65
CA THR A 90 -0.98 4.69 -12.32
C THR A 90 -1.38 3.57 -11.35
N ALA A 91 -2.64 3.16 -11.34
CA ALA A 91 -3.13 2.08 -10.48
C ALA A 91 -2.44 0.75 -10.83
N VAL A 92 -2.32 0.41 -12.12
CA VAL A 92 -1.60 -0.78 -12.57
C VAL A 92 -0.12 -0.74 -12.17
N ALA A 93 0.55 0.40 -12.31
CA ALA A 93 1.94 0.57 -11.88
C ALA A 93 2.10 0.37 -10.36
N ASN A 94 1.17 0.88 -9.57
CA ASN A 94 1.16 0.70 -8.12
C ASN A 94 0.94 -0.77 -7.72
N PHE A 95 0.05 -1.48 -8.42
CA PHE A 95 -0.14 -2.91 -8.21
C PHE A 95 1.15 -3.70 -8.46
N ASN A 96 1.79 -3.47 -9.61
CA ASN A 96 3.05 -4.12 -9.96
C ASN A 96 4.15 -3.80 -8.96
N LYS A 97 4.21 -2.56 -8.47
CA LYS A 97 5.16 -2.17 -7.42
C LYS A 97 4.96 -2.96 -6.13
N ALA A 98 3.72 -3.23 -5.75
CA ALA A 98 3.42 -4.05 -4.57
C ALA A 98 3.95 -5.48 -4.74
N VAL A 99 3.78 -6.09 -5.93
CA VAL A 99 4.31 -7.43 -6.25
C VAL A 99 5.84 -7.44 -6.17
N GLU A 100 6.51 -6.47 -6.78
CA GLU A 100 7.98 -6.35 -6.72
C GLU A 100 8.49 -6.22 -5.28
N MET A 101 7.80 -5.44 -4.46
CA MET A 101 8.18 -5.24 -3.06
C MET A 101 7.99 -6.50 -2.22
N GLU A 102 6.95 -7.28 -2.48
CA GLU A 102 6.73 -8.57 -1.84
C GLU A 102 7.87 -9.54 -2.14
N GLU A 103 8.21 -9.70 -3.41
CA GLU A 103 9.31 -10.56 -3.87
C GLU A 103 10.66 -10.12 -3.30
N LYS A 104 10.90 -8.82 -3.29
CA LYS A 104 12.14 -8.23 -2.74
C LYS A 104 12.30 -8.54 -1.26
N VAL A 105 11.28 -8.28 -0.46
CA VAL A 105 11.34 -8.51 1.00
C VAL A 105 11.48 -10.00 1.31
N ALA A 106 10.76 -10.86 0.60
CA ALA A 106 10.91 -12.32 0.75
C ALA A 106 12.33 -12.78 0.38
N GLY A 107 12.89 -12.27 -0.69
CA GLY A 107 14.26 -12.57 -1.12
C GLY A 107 15.32 -12.11 -0.11
N GLU A 108 15.20 -10.89 0.39
CA GLU A 108 16.10 -10.34 1.42
C GLU A 108 16.04 -11.16 2.71
N PHE A 109 14.85 -11.59 3.14
CA PHE A 109 14.71 -12.43 4.33
C PHE A 109 15.28 -13.84 4.11
N ASN A 110 15.13 -14.41 2.93
CA ASN A 110 15.77 -15.70 2.58
C ASN A 110 17.30 -15.61 2.65
N LEU A 111 17.89 -14.48 2.25
CA LEU A 111 19.34 -14.24 2.42
C LEU A 111 19.72 -14.18 3.90
N ALA A 112 18.92 -13.52 4.74
CA ALA A 112 19.13 -13.47 6.18
C ALA A 112 19.07 -14.89 6.82
N ILE A 113 18.12 -15.72 6.38
CA ILE A 113 18.02 -17.13 6.83
C ILE A 113 19.28 -17.93 6.46
N ARG A 114 19.78 -17.76 5.22
CA ARG A 114 21.01 -18.44 4.77
C ARG A 114 22.22 -18.03 5.62
N ALA A 115 22.38 -16.73 5.87
CA ALA A 115 23.46 -16.19 6.69
C ALA A 115 23.36 -16.71 8.14
N PHE A 116 22.16 -16.77 8.72
CA PHE A 116 21.92 -17.31 10.04
C PHE A 116 22.28 -18.80 10.14
N ASN A 117 21.89 -19.60 9.16
CA ASN A 117 22.23 -21.02 9.12
C ASN A 117 23.72 -21.27 8.92
N ALA A 118 24.41 -20.44 8.13
CA ALA A 118 25.86 -20.50 7.95
C ALA A 118 26.62 -20.22 9.26
N LYS A 119 26.14 -19.27 10.08
CA LYS A 119 26.70 -18.95 11.39
C LYS A 119 26.64 -20.17 12.34
N LYS A 120 25.54 -20.92 12.34
CA LYS A 120 25.37 -22.11 13.21
C LYS A 120 26.31 -23.28 12.88
N LYS A 121 26.82 -23.34 11.65
CA LYS A 121 27.70 -24.42 11.21
C LYS A 121 29.18 -24.23 11.61
N LYS A 122 29.53 -23.07 12.13
CA LYS A 122 30.86 -22.73 12.65
C LYS A 122 30.96 -23.02 14.15
#